data_fdb23fae05149632a2e05bafebeef80f
#
_entry.id   fdb23fae05149632a2e05bafebeef80f
#
_cell.length_a   1.000
_cell.length_b   1.000
_cell.length_c   1.000
_cell.angle_alpha   90.00
_cell.angle_beta   90.00
_cell.angle_gamma   90.00
#
_symmetry.space_group_name_H-M   'P 1'
#
loop_
_entity.id
_entity.type
_entity.pdbx_description
1 polymer ?
#
loop_
_entity_poly.entity_id
_entity_poly.type
_entity_poly.pdbx_seq_one_letter_code
_entity_poly.pdbx_strand_id
1 'polypeptide(L)'
;MSVSAETHDSIRAVQWQGNHLRLLDQRLLPGEERWIDCCEAAQVTEGIRDLAVRGAPAIGIAAAWGVAMAAQQGVPLDSVLASLRAARPTAVNLMWALDRMKKRIAAGADAEALVREAQAIQDEDLAANRHMGKLGASLIAPGSGVLTHCNTGSLAT
;
A
#
# COMPACT_ATOMS: atom_id res chain seq x y z
N MET A 1 23.77 8.83 -21.69
CA MET A 1 22.31 8.74 -21.94
C MET A 1 21.62 8.91 -20.60
N SER A 2 20.90 9.99 -20.39
CA SER A 2 20.11 10.21 -19.19
C SER A 2 18.87 9.30 -19.29
N VAL A 3 18.85 8.20 -18.54
CA VAL A 3 17.64 7.38 -18.40
C VAL A 3 16.71 8.18 -17.49
N SER A 4 15.52 8.53 -17.97
CA SER A 4 14.57 9.31 -17.16
C SER A 4 14.14 8.48 -15.95
N ALA A 5 14.04 9.11 -14.78
CA ALA A 5 13.60 8.44 -13.54
C ALA A 5 12.20 7.80 -13.67
N GLU A 6 11.40 8.24 -14.63
CA GLU A 6 10.05 7.75 -14.89
C GLU A 6 10.00 6.31 -15.43
N THR A 7 11.08 5.83 -16.07
CA THR A 7 11.11 4.46 -16.62
C THR A 7 11.37 3.37 -15.57
N HIS A 8 11.84 3.73 -14.38
CA HIS A 8 12.18 2.79 -13.30
C HIS A 8 11.13 2.72 -12.18
N ASP A 9 10.16 3.64 -12.17
CA ASP A 9 9.10 3.74 -11.17
C ASP A 9 7.73 3.49 -11.83
N SER A 10 7.59 2.37 -12.53
CA SER A 10 6.41 2.04 -13.34
C SER A 10 5.46 1.04 -12.67
N ILE A 11 5.95 0.23 -11.71
CA ILE A 11 5.16 -0.78 -11.05
C ILE A 11 4.49 -0.17 -9.81
N ARG A 12 3.21 -0.45 -9.62
CA ARG A 12 2.47 -0.16 -8.40
C ARG A 12 1.88 -1.45 -7.89
N ALA A 13 2.42 -1.97 -6.80
CA ALA A 13 2.01 -3.26 -6.25
C ALA A 13 0.58 -3.24 -5.68
N VAL A 14 0.05 -2.06 -5.39
CA VAL A 14 -1.31 -1.83 -4.88
C VAL A 14 -2.00 -0.84 -5.80
N GLN A 15 -3.10 -1.25 -6.44
CA GLN A 15 -3.82 -0.43 -7.43
C GLN A 15 -5.32 -0.42 -7.13
N TRP A 16 -5.86 0.78 -6.87
CA TRP A 16 -7.30 0.97 -6.74
C TRP A 16 -7.96 1.10 -8.12
N GLN A 17 -9.03 0.34 -8.35
CA GLN A 17 -9.77 0.29 -9.62
C GLN A 17 -11.19 0.91 -9.51
N GLY A 18 -11.41 1.75 -8.49
CA GLY A 18 -12.70 2.42 -8.27
C GLY A 18 -13.67 1.63 -7.39
N ASN A 19 -13.74 0.32 -7.55
CA ASN A 19 -14.64 -0.56 -6.79
C ASN A 19 -13.96 -1.83 -6.25
N HIS A 20 -12.73 -2.11 -6.65
CA HIS A 20 -11.94 -3.23 -6.16
C HIS A 20 -10.46 -2.87 -6.09
N LEU A 21 -9.69 -3.68 -5.37
CA LEU A 21 -8.25 -3.49 -5.20
C LEU A 21 -7.49 -4.57 -5.94
N ARG A 22 -6.53 -4.19 -6.80
CA ARG A 22 -5.59 -5.12 -7.41
C ARG A 22 -4.29 -5.15 -6.62
N LEU A 23 -3.84 -6.34 -6.26
CA LEU A 23 -2.58 -6.60 -5.58
C LEU A 23 -1.66 -7.39 -6.49
N LEU A 24 -0.43 -6.91 -6.67
CA LEU A 24 0.62 -7.71 -7.31
C LEU A 24 1.01 -8.85 -6.36
N ASP A 25 0.87 -10.11 -6.81
CA ASP A 25 1.28 -11.26 -6.02
C ASP A 25 2.82 -11.40 -6.00
N GLN A 26 3.42 -10.75 -5.03
CA GLN A 26 4.88 -10.71 -4.89
C GLN A 26 5.50 -12.05 -4.48
N ARG A 27 4.71 -13.08 -4.17
CA ARG A 27 5.20 -14.44 -3.87
C ARG A 27 5.72 -15.14 -5.11
N LEU A 28 5.24 -14.73 -6.28
CA LEU A 28 5.57 -15.33 -7.59
C LEU A 28 6.73 -14.62 -8.28
N LEU A 29 7.13 -13.43 -7.81
CA LEU A 29 8.23 -12.68 -8.38
C LEU A 29 9.58 -13.37 -8.08
N PRO A 30 10.56 -13.28 -8.99
CA PRO A 30 10.52 -12.63 -10.30
C PRO A 30 10.01 -13.53 -11.44
N GLY A 31 9.64 -14.78 -11.14
CA GLY A 31 9.30 -15.76 -12.17
C GLY A 31 8.00 -15.49 -12.90
N GLU A 32 7.03 -14.89 -12.22
CA GLU A 32 5.72 -14.59 -12.77
C GLU A 32 5.18 -13.27 -12.18
N GLU A 33 4.62 -12.44 -13.04
CA GLU A 33 3.86 -11.24 -12.63
C GLU A 33 2.36 -11.56 -12.69
N ARG A 34 1.76 -11.80 -11.52
CA ARG A 34 0.35 -12.12 -11.37
C ARG A 34 -0.34 -11.10 -10.48
N TRP A 35 -1.57 -10.76 -10.87
CA TRP A 35 -2.41 -9.82 -10.13
C TRP A 35 -3.58 -10.55 -9.47
N ILE A 36 -3.92 -10.14 -8.25
CA ILE A 36 -5.07 -10.61 -7.49
C ILE A 36 -6.08 -9.47 -7.45
N ASP A 37 -7.26 -9.70 -7.98
CA ASP A 37 -8.37 -8.74 -7.90
C ASP A 37 -9.16 -9.04 -6.61
N CYS A 38 -9.02 -8.15 -5.61
CA CYS A 38 -9.72 -8.23 -4.34
C CYS A 38 -11.01 -7.41 -4.43
N CYS A 39 -12.13 -8.09 -4.47
CA CYS A 39 -13.47 -7.48 -4.52
C CYS A 39 -14.08 -7.27 -3.13
N GLU A 40 -13.47 -7.83 -2.08
CA GLU A 40 -13.91 -7.75 -0.69
C GLU A 40 -12.73 -7.52 0.25
N ALA A 41 -12.96 -6.83 1.38
CA ALA A 41 -11.93 -6.58 2.39
C ALA A 41 -11.32 -7.87 2.98
N ALA A 42 -12.07 -8.99 2.99
CA ALA A 42 -11.57 -10.29 3.40
C ALA A 42 -10.41 -10.76 2.51
N GLN A 43 -10.53 -10.60 1.19
CA GLN A 43 -9.48 -10.96 0.22
C GLN A 43 -8.22 -10.09 0.40
N VAL A 44 -8.38 -8.80 0.72
CA VAL A 44 -7.26 -7.92 1.06
C VAL A 44 -6.57 -8.42 2.34
N THR A 45 -7.35 -8.81 3.34
CA THR A 45 -6.85 -9.38 4.60
C THR A 45 -6.02 -10.65 4.35
N GLU A 46 -6.50 -11.54 3.49
CA GLU A 46 -5.78 -12.76 3.06
C GLU A 46 -4.49 -12.39 2.31
N GLY A 47 -4.55 -11.48 1.36
CA GLY A 47 -3.38 -11.01 0.60
C GLY A 47 -2.28 -10.44 1.50
N ILE A 48 -2.65 -9.75 2.59
CA ILE A 48 -1.71 -9.25 3.60
C ILE A 48 -1.16 -10.39 4.46
N ARG A 49 -2.03 -11.29 4.94
CA ARG A 49 -1.65 -12.43 5.78
C ARG A 49 -0.70 -13.38 5.07
N ASP A 50 -1.00 -13.69 3.82
CA ASP A 50 -0.30 -14.67 3.00
C ASP A 50 0.91 -14.09 2.27
N LEU A 51 1.27 -12.84 2.55
CA LEU A 51 2.42 -12.15 1.95
C LEU A 51 2.32 -11.95 0.44
N ALA A 52 1.11 -11.98 -0.14
CA ALA A 52 0.90 -11.60 -1.54
C ALA A 52 1.28 -10.13 -1.74
N VAL A 53 0.89 -9.24 -0.81
CA VAL A 53 1.42 -7.89 -0.70
C VAL A 53 2.49 -7.82 0.39
N ARG A 54 3.64 -7.22 0.07
CA ARG A 54 4.83 -7.12 0.91
C ARG A 54 5.35 -5.69 0.88
N GLY A 55 6.19 -5.34 1.87
CA GLY A 55 6.66 -3.97 2.06
C GLY A 55 5.83 -3.25 3.13
N ALA A 56 6.50 -2.59 4.08
CA ALA A 56 5.83 -1.98 5.22
C ALA A 56 4.78 -0.93 4.81
N PRO A 57 5.07 0.04 3.91
CA PRO A 57 4.07 0.99 3.43
C PRO A 57 2.97 0.32 2.62
N ALA A 58 3.31 -0.56 1.66
CA ALA A 58 2.34 -1.22 0.79
C ALA A 58 1.28 -2.01 1.56
N ILE A 59 1.66 -2.66 2.67
CA ILE A 59 0.72 -3.37 3.55
C ILE A 59 -0.26 -2.38 4.20
N GLY A 60 0.22 -1.23 4.67
CA GLY A 60 -0.64 -0.19 5.24
C GLY A 60 -1.58 0.43 4.20
N ILE A 61 -1.08 0.71 3.01
CA ILE A 61 -1.85 1.23 1.87
C ILE A 61 -2.95 0.24 1.47
N ALA A 62 -2.60 -1.05 1.31
CA ALA A 62 -3.58 -2.09 0.98
C ALA A 62 -4.68 -2.19 2.03
N ALA A 63 -4.33 -2.10 3.32
CA ALA A 63 -5.31 -2.12 4.41
C ALA A 63 -6.24 -0.90 4.40
N ALA A 64 -5.71 0.30 4.15
CA ALA A 64 -6.54 1.52 4.03
C ALA A 64 -7.55 1.38 2.88
N TRP A 65 -7.12 0.87 1.73
CA TRP A 65 -8.02 0.58 0.60
C TRP A 65 -9.04 -0.50 0.93
N GLY A 66 -8.67 -1.54 1.70
CA GLY A 66 -9.61 -2.55 2.18
C GLY A 66 -10.73 -1.96 3.04
N VAL A 67 -10.41 -1.01 3.92
CA VAL A 67 -11.41 -0.28 4.73
C VAL A 67 -12.30 0.60 3.85
N ALA A 68 -11.72 1.33 2.90
CA ALA A 68 -12.48 2.20 1.98
C ALA A 68 -13.45 1.38 1.11
N MET A 69 -13.01 0.24 0.59
CA MET A 69 -13.84 -0.69 -0.18
C MET A 69 -15.00 -1.23 0.64
N ALA A 70 -14.76 -1.67 1.86
CA ALA A 70 -15.81 -2.16 2.77
C ALA A 70 -16.85 -1.06 3.07
N ALA A 71 -16.41 0.19 3.23
CA ALA A 71 -17.30 1.33 3.42
C ALA A 71 -18.20 1.57 2.20
N GLN A 72 -17.67 1.48 0.97
CA GLN A 72 -18.48 1.56 -0.25
C GLN A 72 -19.52 0.44 -0.37
N GLN A 73 -19.19 -0.74 0.17
CA GLN A 73 -20.07 -1.91 0.18
C GLN A 73 -21.07 -1.93 1.33
N GLY A 74 -21.02 -0.95 2.24
CA GLY A 74 -21.88 -0.88 3.42
C GLY A 74 -21.60 -1.97 4.46
N VAL A 75 -20.40 -2.56 4.44
CA VAL A 75 -19.99 -3.59 5.40
C VAL A 75 -19.65 -2.94 6.75
N PRO A 76 -20.01 -3.55 7.89
CA PRO A 76 -19.64 -3.05 9.21
C PRO A 76 -18.12 -2.93 9.40
N LEU A 77 -17.63 -1.68 9.60
CA LEU A 77 -16.20 -1.39 9.55
C LEU A 77 -15.41 -1.88 10.77
N ASP A 78 -16.06 -2.07 11.93
CA ASP A 78 -15.37 -2.56 13.13
C ASP A 78 -14.81 -3.97 12.94
N SER A 79 -15.58 -4.85 12.30
CA SER A 79 -15.13 -6.22 12.00
C SER A 79 -14.01 -6.23 10.96
N VAL A 80 -14.08 -5.35 9.96
CA VAL A 80 -13.05 -5.20 8.92
C VAL A 80 -11.74 -4.70 9.54
N LEU A 81 -11.80 -3.65 10.35
CA LEU A 81 -10.63 -3.12 11.06
C LEU A 81 -9.98 -4.19 11.96
N ALA A 82 -10.79 -4.98 12.68
CA ALA A 82 -10.28 -6.07 13.52
C ALA A 82 -9.58 -7.16 12.71
N SER A 83 -10.18 -7.59 11.59
CA SER A 83 -9.62 -8.62 10.71
C SER A 83 -8.31 -8.18 10.06
N LEU A 84 -8.27 -6.97 9.50
CA LEU A 84 -7.05 -6.40 8.90
C LEU A 84 -5.94 -6.25 9.95
N ARG A 85 -6.27 -5.77 11.14
CA ARG A 85 -5.31 -5.63 12.26
C ARG A 85 -4.70 -6.97 12.68
N ALA A 86 -5.51 -8.02 12.68
CA ALA A 86 -5.09 -9.37 13.04
C ALA A 86 -4.24 -10.05 11.95
N ALA A 87 -4.30 -9.58 10.69
CA ALA A 87 -3.56 -10.18 9.58
C ALA A 87 -2.04 -10.17 9.82
N ARG A 88 -1.49 -9.06 10.35
CA ARG A 88 -0.06 -8.92 10.72
C ARG A 88 0.11 -8.01 11.93
N PRO A 89 -0.02 -8.54 13.16
CA PRO A 89 -0.07 -7.73 14.39
C PRO A 89 1.19 -6.90 14.68
N THR A 90 2.32 -7.27 14.10
CA THR A 90 3.61 -6.58 14.29
C THR A 90 3.93 -5.54 13.20
N ALA A 91 3.09 -5.40 12.19
CA ALA A 91 3.33 -4.46 11.09
C ALA A 91 2.92 -3.03 11.47
N VAL A 92 3.89 -2.20 11.83
CA VAL A 92 3.67 -0.83 12.32
C VAL A 92 2.88 0.02 11.34
N ASN A 93 3.23 -0.02 10.06
CA ASN A 93 2.53 0.77 9.03
C ASN A 93 1.08 0.32 8.84
N LEU A 94 0.79 -0.98 8.99
CA LEU A 94 -0.57 -1.50 8.99
C LEU A 94 -1.40 -0.86 10.12
N MET A 95 -0.84 -0.88 11.34
CA MET A 95 -1.51 -0.31 12.50
C MET A 95 -1.74 1.19 12.33
N TRP A 96 -0.71 1.93 11.89
CA TRP A 96 -0.81 3.35 11.62
C TRP A 96 -1.91 3.69 10.60
N ALA A 97 -1.95 2.98 9.46
CA ALA A 97 -2.96 3.21 8.44
C ALA A 97 -4.38 2.93 8.95
N LEU A 98 -4.57 1.81 9.66
CA LEU A 98 -5.86 1.45 10.24
C LEU A 98 -6.30 2.45 11.34
N ASP A 99 -5.36 2.96 12.15
CA ASP A 99 -5.67 3.98 13.16
C ASP A 99 -6.05 5.31 12.50
N ARG A 100 -5.43 5.66 11.39
CA ARG A 100 -5.77 6.85 10.59
C ARG A 100 -7.17 6.71 10.00
N MET A 101 -7.50 5.57 9.38
CA MET A 101 -8.85 5.29 8.89
C MET A 101 -9.90 5.29 10.01
N LYS A 102 -9.60 4.67 11.16
CA LYS A 102 -10.47 4.66 12.33
C LYS A 102 -10.79 6.06 12.85
N LYS A 103 -9.82 6.97 12.87
CA LYS A 103 -10.04 8.38 13.24
C LYS A 103 -11.01 9.07 12.29
N ARG A 104 -10.92 8.81 10.99
CA ARG A 104 -11.84 9.36 9.99
C ARG A 104 -13.26 8.83 10.18
N ILE A 105 -13.40 7.52 10.42
CA ILE A 105 -14.69 6.89 10.72
C ILE A 105 -15.32 7.52 11.97
N ALA A 106 -14.56 7.65 13.05
CA ALA A 106 -15.02 8.27 14.28
C ALA A 106 -15.43 9.75 14.11
N ALA A 107 -14.86 10.44 13.15
CA ALA A 107 -15.24 11.81 12.77
C ALA A 107 -16.46 11.87 11.84
N GLY A 108 -17.13 10.76 11.55
CA GLY A 108 -18.33 10.68 10.72
C GLY A 108 -18.06 10.71 9.20
N ALA A 109 -16.87 10.30 8.78
CA ALA A 109 -16.53 10.22 7.35
C ALA A 109 -17.44 9.21 6.62
N ASP A 110 -18.00 9.62 5.50
CA ASP A 110 -18.71 8.74 4.56
C ASP A 110 -17.75 7.88 3.73
N ALA A 111 -18.29 6.99 2.91
CA ALA A 111 -17.50 6.09 2.07
C ALA A 111 -16.57 6.84 1.10
N GLU A 112 -17.04 7.95 0.52
CA GLU A 112 -16.21 8.76 -0.37
C GLU A 112 -15.06 9.45 0.36
N ALA A 113 -15.29 9.93 1.57
CA ALA A 113 -14.24 10.51 2.40
C ALA A 113 -13.19 9.46 2.81
N LEU A 114 -13.60 8.21 3.04
CA LEU A 114 -12.68 7.10 3.32
C LEU A 114 -11.87 6.70 2.08
N VAL A 115 -12.45 6.73 0.88
CA VAL A 115 -11.70 6.54 -0.37
C VAL A 115 -10.67 7.65 -0.55
N ARG A 116 -11.05 8.91 -0.35
CA ARG A 116 -10.09 10.04 -0.39
C ARG A 116 -8.97 9.90 0.64
N GLU A 117 -9.28 9.40 1.83
CA GLU A 117 -8.27 9.18 2.86
C GLU A 117 -7.29 8.05 2.50
N ALA A 118 -7.77 6.94 1.94
CA ALA A 118 -6.93 5.85 1.46
C ALA A 118 -6.02 6.32 0.33
N GLN A 119 -6.55 7.12 -0.61
CA GLN A 119 -5.75 7.75 -1.67
C GLN A 119 -4.69 8.68 -1.09
N ALA A 120 -5.05 9.51 -0.09
CA ALA A 120 -4.09 10.41 0.55
C ALA A 120 -2.95 9.65 1.25
N ILE A 121 -3.25 8.53 1.91
CA ILE A 121 -2.23 7.64 2.53
C ILE A 121 -1.24 7.16 1.47
N GLN A 122 -1.73 6.73 0.31
CA GLN A 122 -0.89 6.25 -0.80
C GLN A 122 -0.07 7.37 -1.42
N ASP A 123 -0.68 8.50 -1.71
CA ASP A 123 -0.01 9.64 -2.36
C ASP A 123 1.05 10.30 -1.47
N GLU A 124 0.78 10.43 -0.17
CA GLU A 124 1.71 10.97 0.81
C GLU A 124 2.96 10.08 0.94
N ASP A 125 2.79 8.75 0.97
CA ASP A 125 3.90 7.81 1.03
C ASP A 125 4.76 7.89 -0.24
N LEU A 126 4.13 7.87 -1.41
CA LEU A 126 4.82 8.00 -2.69
C LEU A 126 5.59 9.33 -2.80
N ALA A 127 4.96 10.43 -2.41
CA ALA A 127 5.59 11.76 -2.42
C ALA A 127 6.79 11.83 -1.47
N ALA A 128 6.65 11.27 -0.26
CA ALA A 128 7.72 11.21 0.73
C ALA A 128 8.92 10.39 0.23
N ASN A 129 8.67 9.21 -0.36
CA ASN A 129 9.71 8.36 -0.91
C ASN A 129 10.44 9.03 -2.08
N ARG A 130 9.73 9.67 -3.00
CA ARG A 130 10.33 10.44 -4.10
C ARG A 130 11.17 11.62 -3.59
N HIS A 131 10.69 12.30 -2.55
CA HIS A 131 11.42 13.41 -1.95
C HIS A 131 12.71 12.92 -1.28
N MET A 132 12.64 11.87 -0.47
CA MET A 132 13.82 11.25 0.17
C MET A 132 14.82 10.74 -0.89
N GLY A 133 14.33 10.08 -1.94
CA GLY A 133 15.17 9.60 -3.04
C GLY A 133 15.91 10.73 -3.75
N LYS A 134 15.23 11.85 -3.99
CA LYS A 134 15.86 13.05 -4.59
C LYS A 134 16.96 13.65 -3.71
N LEU A 135 16.70 13.75 -2.40
CA LEU A 135 17.70 14.24 -1.44
C LEU A 135 18.88 13.26 -1.33
N GLY A 136 18.58 11.95 -1.20
CA GLY A 136 19.61 10.91 -1.08
C GLY A 136 20.49 10.79 -2.32
N ALA A 137 19.90 10.90 -3.51
CA ALA A 137 20.64 10.81 -4.76
C ALA A 137 21.76 11.88 -4.89
N SER A 138 21.56 13.05 -4.30
CA SER A 138 22.57 14.12 -4.29
C SER A 138 23.82 13.78 -3.47
N LEU A 139 23.75 12.79 -2.58
CA LEU A 139 24.85 12.35 -1.71
C LEU A 139 25.62 11.15 -2.28
N ILE A 140 25.13 10.55 -3.38
CA ILE A 140 25.71 9.36 -4.00
C ILE A 140 26.57 9.77 -5.19
N ALA A 141 27.87 9.49 -5.11
CA ALA A 141 28.79 9.79 -6.22
C ALA A 141 28.56 8.85 -7.41
N PRO A 142 28.79 9.30 -8.66
CA PRO A 142 28.72 8.45 -9.84
C PRO A 142 29.64 7.21 -9.70
N GLY A 143 29.13 6.04 -10.06
CA GLY A 143 29.86 4.77 -9.96
C GLY A 143 29.91 4.14 -8.57
N SER A 144 29.26 4.74 -7.55
CA SER A 144 29.15 4.16 -6.21
C SER A 144 28.24 2.94 -6.21
N GLY A 145 28.56 1.96 -5.34
CA GLY A 145 27.66 0.87 -4.99
C GLY A 145 26.70 1.31 -3.89
N VAL A 146 25.42 0.96 -4.04
CA VAL A 146 24.38 1.22 -3.04
C VAL A 146 23.81 -0.10 -2.55
N LEU A 147 23.86 -0.32 -1.24
CA LEU A 147 23.21 -1.46 -0.59
C LEU A 147 21.85 -1.05 -0.06
N THR A 148 20.84 -1.83 -0.37
CA THR A 148 19.49 -1.67 0.18
C THR A 148 19.09 -2.89 1.00
N HIS A 149 18.06 -2.74 1.84
CA HIS A 149 17.51 -3.79 2.69
C HIS A 149 15.98 -3.79 2.59
N CYS A 150 15.35 -4.98 2.78
CA CYS A 150 13.92 -5.20 2.64
C CYS A 150 13.40 -4.98 1.20
N ASN A 151 12.10 -4.77 1.01
CA ASN A 151 11.55 -4.40 -0.30
C ASN A 151 12.04 -3.00 -0.69
N THR A 152 12.29 -2.83 -1.99
CA THR A 152 12.92 -1.61 -2.49
C THR A 152 12.17 -1.10 -3.71
N GLY A 153 12.18 0.24 -3.87
CA GLY A 153 11.55 0.90 -5.00
C GLY A 153 10.04 0.75 -5.00
N SER A 154 9.45 0.76 -6.17
CA SER A 154 8.00 0.75 -6.40
C SER A 154 7.25 -0.51 -5.92
N LEU A 155 7.96 -1.56 -5.50
CA LEU A 155 7.33 -2.72 -4.85
C LEU A 155 7.02 -2.49 -3.37
N ALA A 156 7.61 -1.47 -2.75
CA ALA A 156 7.48 -1.21 -1.32
C ALA A 156 6.33 -0.23 -1.00
N THR A 157 5.82 0.49 -2.02
CA THR A 157 4.87 1.59 -1.86
C THR A 157 3.82 1.66 -2.96
#